data_145de3c760177bfbf256c2d2d55b1f73
#
_entry.id   145de3c760177bfbf256c2d2d55b1f73
#
_cell.length_a   1.000
_cell.length_b   1.000
_cell.length_c   1.000
_cell.angle_alpha   90.00
_cell.angle_beta   90.00
_cell.angle_gamma   90.00
#
_symmetry.space_group_name_H-M   'P 1'
#
loop_
_entity.id
_entity.type
_entity.pdbx_description
1 polymer ?
#
loop_
_entity_poly.entity_id
_entity_poly.type
_entity_poly.pdbx_seq_one_letter_code
_entity_poly.pdbx_strand_id
1 'polypeptide(L)'
;MVRSFPPARVDRIIVHQFDPARPSPGGIDSCIRGILRYLPDGLDVAVLGVDTGFSQSGRRVGQWEEHRLANGRNFWFLPVASLDPANQTRRVPHSLRLMLGILRYRRKVPMTNVVQVHRMDSALAVRVLVGKPLAYFIHTQEDGLTGRTSDSIWRFAARAHRRLESFVVRRAKSVVVFNEAYSKFIRKLNPKAIFSPTWFDPLLIKRESASRDKFKILWVGRFEIPKDPVLAVETFNRLVQMDPGSPWSLDMVGSGTLLEHVRNEVNSLPPHTAERIRLLGRVPPEDVAAAMAQSSVFLMTSHQGYEGFPRVLVESMASGLPSVVTAGSDTGGLVDEGITGFVSSRRPDELAEKLTKSVSLDRDQVRNSVTRLDAPRLVTRILDLDHTELTAVGGS
;
A
#
# COMPACT_ATOMS: atom_id res chain seq x y z
N MET A 1 -1.00 31.09 -19.22
CA MET A 1 -2.45 30.80 -19.05
C MET A 1 -2.57 29.45 -18.31
N VAL A 2 -3.08 29.47 -17.10
CA VAL A 2 -3.40 28.24 -16.37
C VAL A 2 -4.60 27.61 -17.07
N ARG A 3 -4.43 26.40 -17.61
CA ARG A 3 -5.55 25.66 -18.22
C ARG A 3 -6.53 25.31 -17.09
N SER A 4 -7.77 25.74 -17.19
CA SER A 4 -8.82 25.42 -16.21
C SER A 4 -9.50 24.06 -16.43
N PHE A 5 -9.12 23.33 -17.48
CA PHE A 5 -9.69 22.04 -17.89
C PHE A 5 -8.58 21.12 -18.43
N PRO A 6 -8.71 19.79 -18.24
CA PRO A 6 -7.80 18.84 -18.85
C PRO A 6 -7.86 18.94 -20.39
N PRO A 7 -6.84 18.43 -21.08
CA PRO A 7 -6.93 18.26 -22.53
C PRO A 7 -8.11 17.34 -22.89
N ALA A 8 -8.64 17.46 -24.09
CA ALA A 8 -9.75 16.63 -24.57
C ALA A 8 -9.41 15.10 -24.52
N ARG A 9 -8.13 14.78 -24.52
CA ARG A 9 -7.59 13.42 -24.41
C ARG A 9 -6.42 13.38 -23.43
N VAL A 10 -6.38 12.34 -22.61
CA VAL A 10 -5.26 11.97 -21.73
C VAL A 10 -4.86 10.52 -22.01
N ASP A 11 -3.62 10.17 -21.73
CA ASP A 11 -3.13 8.80 -21.97
C ASP A 11 -3.75 7.81 -21.01
N ARG A 12 -3.91 8.21 -19.74
CA ARG A 12 -4.37 7.36 -18.66
C ARG A 12 -5.33 8.09 -17.72
N ILE A 13 -6.38 7.39 -17.32
CA ILE A 13 -7.25 7.82 -16.22
C ILE A 13 -7.11 6.83 -15.08
N ILE A 14 -6.74 7.30 -13.88
CA ILE A 14 -6.74 6.49 -12.65
C ILE A 14 -8.04 6.71 -11.91
N VAL A 15 -8.72 5.62 -11.53
CA VAL A 15 -9.99 5.68 -10.77
C VAL A 15 -9.80 5.02 -9.41
N HIS A 16 -9.90 5.81 -8.36
CA HIS A 16 -9.81 5.33 -6.97
C HIS A 16 -10.42 6.33 -5.98
N GLN A 17 -10.67 5.88 -4.74
CA GLN A 17 -11.04 6.73 -3.60
C GLN A 17 -9.81 7.53 -3.10
N PHE A 18 -9.22 8.28 -4.01
CA PHE A 18 -7.98 9.02 -3.83
C PHE A 18 -8.28 10.50 -3.67
N ASP A 19 -7.57 11.15 -2.75
CA ASP A 19 -7.56 12.61 -2.57
C ASP A 19 -6.12 13.12 -2.53
N PRO A 20 -5.69 14.00 -3.45
CA PRO A 20 -4.36 14.61 -3.40
C PRO A 20 -4.05 15.31 -2.07
N ALA A 21 -5.07 15.95 -1.46
CA ALA A 21 -4.91 16.75 -0.24
C ALA A 21 -4.72 15.88 1.03
N ARG A 22 -5.14 14.61 1.02
CA ARG A 22 -5.06 13.75 2.20
C ARG A 22 -4.67 12.32 1.83
N PRO A 23 -3.54 11.79 2.37
CA PRO A 23 -3.23 10.36 2.24
C PRO A 23 -4.29 9.48 2.89
N SER A 24 -4.78 8.47 2.16
CA SER A 24 -5.68 7.46 2.69
C SER A 24 -4.89 6.29 3.31
N PRO A 25 -5.45 5.58 4.32
CA PRO A 25 -4.79 4.39 4.85
C PRO A 25 -4.70 3.29 3.78
N GLY A 26 -3.53 2.66 3.67
CA GLY A 26 -3.34 1.46 2.88
C GLY A 26 -2.44 1.60 1.66
N GLY A 27 -1.98 0.45 1.16
CA GLY A 27 -0.97 0.37 0.10
C GLY A 27 -1.43 0.90 -1.26
N ILE A 28 -2.74 0.95 -1.53
CA ILE A 28 -3.26 1.44 -2.83
C ILE A 28 -3.03 2.95 -2.99
N ASP A 29 -3.32 3.75 -1.96
CA ASP A 29 -3.10 5.20 -1.99
C ASP A 29 -1.61 5.51 -2.21
N SER A 30 -0.73 4.85 -1.45
CA SER A 30 0.72 4.98 -1.60
C SER A 30 1.20 4.53 -2.99
N CYS A 31 0.60 3.49 -3.56
CA CYS A 31 0.87 3.05 -4.93
C CYS A 31 0.53 4.14 -5.95
N ILE A 32 -0.67 4.72 -5.86
CA ILE A 32 -1.11 5.79 -6.78
C ILE A 32 -0.22 7.03 -6.64
N ARG A 33 0.13 7.42 -5.41
CA ARG A 33 1.07 8.55 -5.17
C ARG A 33 2.44 8.28 -5.76
N GLY A 34 2.97 7.07 -5.62
CA GLY A 34 4.22 6.66 -6.25
C GLY A 34 4.14 6.72 -7.78
N ILE A 35 3.07 6.20 -8.38
CA ILE A 35 2.84 6.28 -9.83
C ILE A 35 2.81 7.74 -10.29
N LEU A 36 2.04 8.60 -9.63
CA LEU A 36 1.94 10.01 -9.99
C LEU A 36 3.29 10.73 -9.85
N ARG A 37 4.04 10.45 -8.78
CA ARG A 37 5.35 11.08 -8.52
C ARG A 37 6.41 10.72 -9.55
N TYR A 38 6.37 9.51 -10.08
CA TYR A 38 7.36 8.96 -11.02
C TYR A 38 6.79 8.69 -12.41
N LEU A 39 5.80 9.48 -12.82
CA LEU A 39 5.26 9.39 -14.18
C LEU A 39 6.37 9.56 -15.22
N PRO A 40 6.45 8.70 -16.24
CA PRO A 40 7.32 8.89 -17.39
C PRO A 40 7.05 10.20 -18.12
N ASP A 41 8.08 10.75 -18.80
CA ASP A 41 7.91 11.97 -19.58
C ASP A 41 6.93 11.76 -20.74
N GLY A 42 6.14 12.79 -21.04
CA GLY A 42 5.15 12.77 -22.11
C GLY A 42 3.85 12.03 -21.79
N LEU A 43 3.66 11.50 -20.58
CA LEU A 43 2.42 10.80 -20.19
C LEU A 43 1.45 11.75 -19.49
N ASP A 44 0.31 12.04 -20.15
CA ASP A 44 -0.78 12.84 -19.58
C ASP A 44 -1.73 11.96 -18.74
N VAL A 45 -1.88 12.31 -17.45
CA VAL A 45 -2.69 11.52 -16.50
C VAL A 45 -3.78 12.37 -15.87
N ALA A 46 -4.97 11.79 -15.79
CA ALA A 46 -6.07 12.29 -14.99
C ALA A 46 -6.45 11.30 -13.88
N VAL A 47 -6.91 11.80 -12.75
CA VAL A 47 -7.39 11.01 -11.62
C VAL A 47 -8.85 11.36 -11.34
N LEU A 48 -9.72 10.36 -11.37
CA LEU A 48 -11.09 10.47 -10.85
C LEU A 48 -11.09 9.97 -9.42
N GLY A 49 -11.27 10.89 -8.49
CA GLY A 49 -11.12 10.60 -7.07
C GLY A 49 -12.26 11.17 -6.21
N VAL A 50 -11.96 11.45 -4.97
CA VAL A 50 -12.94 11.91 -3.98
C VAL A 50 -12.46 13.16 -3.26
N ASP A 51 -13.38 13.94 -2.76
CA ASP A 51 -13.11 15.03 -1.83
C ASP A 51 -13.32 14.52 -0.39
N THR A 52 -12.28 14.55 0.41
CA THR A 52 -12.31 14.15 1.82
C THR A 52 -12.63 15.29 2.77
N GLY A 53 -12.83 16.52 2.24
CA GLY A 53 -13.06 17.73 3.02
C GLY A 53 -11.79 18.36 3.61
N PHE A 54 -10.61 17.87 3.26
CA PHE A 54 -9.32 18.38 3.76
C PHE A 54 -8.63 19.38 2.81
N SER A 55 -9.23 19.68 1.67
CA SER A 55 -8.68 20.68 0.76
C SER A 55 -8.88 22.10 1.31
N GLN A 56 -7.79 22.86 1.41
CA GLN A 56 -7.81 24.27 1.86
C GLN A 56 -8.37 25.24 0.78
N SER A 57 -8.56 24.79 -0.45
CA SER A 57 -8.86 25.62 -1.60
C SER A 57 -10.34 25.77 -1.94
N GLY A 58 -11.27 25.44 -1.04
CA GLY A 58 -12.71 25.52 -1.32
C GLY A 58 -13.13 24.60 -2.48
N ARG A 59 -12.56 23.39 -2.55
CA ARG A 59 -12.79 22.36 -3.57
C ARG A 59 -14.29 22.14 -3.82
N ARG A 60 -14.66 22.00 -5.10
CA ARG A 60 -16.01 21.66 -5.51
C ARG A 60 -16.06 20.33 -6.25
N VAL A 61 -16.89 19.40 -5.76
CA VAL A 61 -17.13 18.14 -6.45
C VAL A 61 -17.63 18.38 -7.89
N GLY A 62 -17.00 17.71 -8.84
CA GLY A 62 -17.31 17.85 -10.26
C GLY A 62 -16.59 19.00 -10.97
N GLN A 63 -15.63 19.66 -10.33
CA GLN A 63 -14.72 20.64 -10.97
C GLN A 63 -13.32 20.04 -11.09
N TRP A 64 -12.67 20.28 -12.23
CA TRP A 64 -11.30 19.88 -12.47
C TRP A 64 -10.32 20.73 -11.71
N GLU A 65 -9.27 20.13 -11.20
CA GLU A 65 -8.12 20.75 -10.57
C GLU A 65 -6.84 20.29 -11.26
N GLU A 66 -5.90 21.18 -11.46
CA GLU A 66 -4.55 20.87 -11.89
C GLU A 66 -3.63 20.80 -10.66
N HIS A 67 -2.99 19.66 -10.45
CA HIS A 67 -2.05 19.45 -9.35
C HIS A 67 -0.64 19.35 -9.87
N ARG A 68 0.26 20.20 -9.33
CA ARG A 68 1.68 20.18 -9.65
C ARG A 68 2.41 19.20 -8.72
N LEU A 69 3.22 18.31 -9.31
CA LEU A 69 4.07 17.37 -8.60
C LEU A 69 5.43 18.00 -8.28
N ALA A 70 6.15 17.41 -7.31
CA ALA A 70 7.48 17.90 -6.90
C ALA A 70 8.53 17.85 -8.03
N ASN A 71 8.35 16.96 -9.01
CA ASN A 71 9.19 16.87 -10.21
C ASN A 71 8.84 17.91 -11.30
N GLY A 72 7.96 18.87 -10.99
CA GLY A 72 7.51 19.92 -11.91
C GLY A 72 6.42 19.50 -12.90
N ARG A 73 6.01 18.24 -12.90
CA ARG A 73 4.92 17.72 -13.75
C ARG A 73 3.56 18.01 -13.14
N ASN A 74 2.51 17.92 -13.96
CA ASN A 74 1.14 18.11 -13.52
C ASN A 74 0.32 16.85 -13.78
N PHE A 75 -0.71 16.65 -12.98
CA PHE A 75 -1.80 15.73 -13.29
C PHE A 75 -3.14 16.42 -13.04
N TRP A 76 -4.16 15.93 -13.71
CA TRP A 76 -5.52 16.46 -13.58
C TRP A 76 -6.30 15.64 -12.57
N PHE A 77 -7.05 16.31 -11.69
CA PHE A 77 -7.85 15.68 -10.67
C PHE A 77 -9.30 16.11 -10.75
N LEU A 78 -10.23 15.15 -10.76
CA LEU A 78 -11.67 15.40 -10.68
C LEU A 78 -12.25 14.70 -9.45
N PRO A 79 -12.61 15.40 -8.39
CA PRO A 79 -13.40 14.85 -7.29
C PRO A 79 -14.81 14.55 -7.78
N VAL A 80 -15.22 13.29 -7.81
CA VAL A 80 -16.55 12.89 -8.29
C VAL A 80 -17.56 12.63 -7.17
N ALA A 81 -17.07 12.53 -5.92
CA ALA A 81 -17.90 12.36 -4.73
C ALA A 81 -17.20 12.98 -3.52
N SER A 82 -17.98 13.42 -2.53
CA SER A 82 -17.45 13.81 -1.21
C SER A 82 -17.61 12.63 -0.26
N LEU A 83 -16.51 12.09 0.27
CA LEU A 83 -16.48 10.99 1.24
C LEU A 83 -15.12 10.87 1.90
N ASP A 84 -15.08 10.40 3.15
CA ASP A 84 -13.83 10.04 3.82
C ASP A 84 -13.58 8.53 3.72
N PRO A 85 -12.53 8.08 2.99
CA PRO A 85 -12.17 6.65 2.87
C PRO A 85 -11.81 5.99 4.22
N ALA A 86 -11.41 6.78 5.21
CA ALA A 86 -11.09 6.27 6.55
C ALA A 86 -12.34 5.97 7.39
N ASN A 87 -13.51 6.50 7.01
CA ASN A 87 -14.76 6.25 7.74
C ASN A 87 -15.31 4.86 7.41
N GLN A 88 -15.27 3.94 8.37
CA GLN A 88 -15.77 2.57 8.27
C GLN A 88 -17.26 2.44 8.66
N THR A 89 -17.82 3.41 9.41
CA THR A 89 -19.23 3.39 9.89
C THR A 89 -20.17 4.02 8.87
N ARG A 90 -20.54 3.30 7.81
CA ARG A 90 -21.32 3.85 6.69
C ARG A 90 -22.46 2.94 6.23
N ARG A 91 -23.58 3.53 5.85
CA ARG A 91 -24.74 2.83 5.29
C ARG A 91 -24.57 2.49 3.79
N VAL A 92 -23.87 3.32 3.04
CA VAL A 92 -23.64 3.15 1.60
C VAL A 92 -22.16 2.87 1.32
N PRO A 93 -21.80 1.79 0.62
CA PRO A 93 -20.42 1.50 0.25
C PRO A 93 -19.76 2.65 -0.53
N HIS A 94 -18.52 2.98 -0.19
CA HIS A 94 -17.79 4.06 -0.86
C HIS A 94 -17.55 3.80 -2.36
N SER A 95 -17.39 2.55 -2.77
CA SER A 95 -17.30 2.18 -4.18
C SER A 95 -18.56 2.55 -4.95
N LEU A 96 -19.73 2.32 -4.38
CA LEU A 96 -21.01 2.70 -5.01
C LEU A 96 -21.13 4.22 -5.14
N ARG A 97 -20.74 4.98 -4.11
CA ARG A 97 -20.74 6.46 -4.17
C ARG A 97 -19.79 6.98 -5.24
N LEU A 98 -18.58 6.40 -5.33
CA LEU A 98 -17.61 6.73 -6.38
C LEU A 98 -18.20 6.47 -7.77
N MET A 99 -18.83 5.30 -7.97
CA MET A 99 -19.45 4.92 -9.24
C MET A 99 -20.57 5.86 -9.67
N LEU A 100 -21.48 6.19 -8.75
CA LEU A 100 -22.56 7.16 -9.02
C LEU A 100 -22.00 8.52 -9.36
N GLY A 101 -20.90 8.93 -8.71
CA GLY A 101 -20.17 10.16 -9.03
C GLY A 101 -19.59 10.13 -10.44
N ILE A 102 -18.94 9.05 -10.86
CA ILE A 102 -18.40 8.89 -12.22
C ILE A 102 -19.53 8.95 -13.25
N LEU A 103 -20.66 8.27 -13.00
CA LEU A 103 -21.81 8.30 -13.89
C LEU A 103 -22.40 9.70 -14.02
N ARG A 104 -22.52 10.44 -12.91
CA ARG A 104 -23.01 11.83 -12.89
C ARG A 104 -22.13 12.77 -13.72
N TYR A 105 -20.80 12.61 -13.62
CA TYR A 105 -19.83 13.49 -14.28
C TYR A 105 -19.21 12.90 -15.55
N ARG A 106 -19.78 11.79 -16.11
CA ARG A 106 -19.21 11.08 -17.27
C ARG A 106 -18.92 11.96 -18.49
N ARG A 107 -19.72 13.04 -18.70
CA ARG A 107 -19.53 13.99 -19.81
C ARG A 107 -18.31 14.89 -19.63
N LYS A 108 -17.76 14.97 -18.40
CA LYS A 108 -16.54 15.75 -18.10
C LYS A 108 -15.27 14.87 -18.20
N VAL A 109 -15.41 13.57 -18.32
CA VAL A 109 -14.27 12.63 -18.38
C VAL A 109 -13.65 12.72 -19.77
N PRO A 110 -12.33 13.03 -19.89
CA PRO A 110 -11.65 13.12 -21.17
C PRO A 110 -11.58 11.78 -21.89
N MET A 111 -11.29 11.79 -23.18
CA MET A 111 -10.94 10.57 -23.89
C MET A 111 -9.63 10.01 -23.35
N THR A 112 -9.53 8.69 -23.31
CA THR A 112 -8.31 8.03 -22.79
C THR A 112 -8.00 6.72 -23.54
N ASN A 113 -6.74 6.35 -23.56
CA ASN A 113 -6.26 5.06 -24.08
C ASN A 113 -6.52 3.92 -23.10
N VAL A 114 -6.50 4.21 -21.78
CA VAL A 114 -6.67 3.20 -20.74
C VAL A 114 -7.20 3.82 -19.44
N VAL A 115 -8.09 3.08 -18.77
CA VAL A 115 -8.56 3.39 -17.42
C VAL A 115 -7.94 2.41 -16.43
N GLN A 116 -7.16 2.93 -15.50
CA GLN A 116 -6.50 2.16 -14.44
C GLN A 116 -7.38 2.11 -13.20
N VAL A 117 -7.55 0.92 -12.65
CA VAL A 117 -8.30 0.68 -11.41
C VAL A 117 -7.53 -0.25 -10.49
N HIS A 118 -7.77 -0.11 -9.18
CA HIS A 118 -7.06 -0.84 -8.13
C HIS A 118 -7.98 -1.74 -7.27
N ARG A 119 -9.27 -1.78 -7.60
CA ARG A 119 -10.27 -2.58 -6.87
C ARG A 119 -11.21 -3.24 -7.86
N MET A 120 -11.62 -4.48 -7.56
CA MET A 120 -12.52 -5.27 -8.40
C MET A 120 -13.88 -4.59 -8.60
N ASP A 121 -14.46 -4.04 -7.54
CA ASP A 121 -15.73 -3.31 -7.58
C ASP A 121 -15.69 -2.11 -8.53
N SER A 122 -14.60 -1.32 -8.47
CA SER A 122 -14.37 -0.20 -9.38
C SER A 122 -14.08 -0.68 -10.81
N ALA A 123 -13.37 -1.79 -10.97
CA ALA A 123 -13.06 -2.38 -12.28
C ALA A 123 -14.33 -2.84 -13.02
N LEU A 124 -15.23 -3.52 -12.32
CA LEU A 124 -16.50 -3.94 -12.86
C LEU A 124 -17.34 -2.74 -13.32
N ALA A 125 -17.41 -1.71 -12.49
CA ALA A 125 -18.14 -0.49 -12.78
C ALA A 125 -17.60 0.27 -13.99
N VAL A 126 -16.29 0.49 -14.03
CA VAL A 126 -15.62 1.17 -15.15
C VAL A 126 -15.83 0.39 -16.44
N ARG A 127 -15.73 -0.93 -16.38
CA ARG A 127 -15.95 -1.81 -17.54
C ARG A 127 -17.34 -1.66 -18.14
N VAL A 128 -18.36 -1.56 -17.29
CA VAL A 128 -19.77 -1.43 -17.70
C VAL A 128 -20.13 0.00 -18.11
N LEU A 129 -19.66 1.00 -17.33
CA LEU A 129 -20.12 2.39 -17.46
C LEU A 129 -19.28 3.23 -18.43
N VAL A 130 -17.97 2.94 -18.53
CA VAL A 130 -17.03 3.77 -19.30
C VAL A 130 -16.68 3.12 -20.66
N GLY A 131 -16.70 1.79 -20.75
CA GLY A 131 -16.48 1.07 -22.02
C GLY A 131 -15.08 1.22 -22.61
N LYS A 132 -14.10 1.73 -21.86
CA LYS A 132 -12.73 1.94 -22.29
C LYS A 132 -11.82 0.77 -21.92
N PRO A 133 -10.65 0.61 -22.59
CA PRO A 133 -9.66 -0.38 -22.20
C PRO A 133 -9.27 -0.23 -20.72
N LEU A 134 -9.21 -1.37 -20.01
CA LEU A 134 -9.01 -1.43 -18.57
C LEU A 134 -7.61 -1.94 -18.23
N ALA A 135 -6.87 -1.22 -17.40
CA ALA A 135 -5.68 -1.71 -16.68
C ALA A 135 -6.08 -2.02 -15.24
N TYR A 136 -5.99 -3.28 -14.83
CA TYR A 136 -6.39 -3.72 -13.50
C TYR A 136 -5.19 -4.06 -12.62
N PHE A 137 -5.08 -3.39 -11.48
CA PHE A 137 -4.00 -3.51 -10.51
C PHE A 137 -4.47 -4.28 -9.27
N ILE A 138 -3.98 -5.50 -9.07
CA ILE A 138 -4.41 -6.41 -8.00
C ILE A 138 -3.41 -6.35 -6.85
N HIS A 139 -3.83 -5.81 -5.71
CA HIS A 139 -2.97 -5.60 -4.53
C HIS A 139 -3.06 -6.71 -3.49
N THR A 140 -4.17 -7.44 -3.44
CA THR A 140 -4.45 -8.43 -2.40
C THR A 140 -4.82 -9.74 -3.09
N GLN A 141 -4.27 -10.85 -2.62
CA GLN A 141 -4.73 -12.17 -3.06
C GLN A 141 -6.13 -12.47 -2.49
N GLU A 142 -6.80 -13.46 -3.06
CA GLU A 142 -8.18 -13.81 -2.72
C GLU A 142 -8.37 -14.06 -1.22
N ASP A 143 -7.47 -14.81 -0.59
CA ASP A 143 -7.54 -15.14 0.84
C ASP A 143 -7.48 -13.90 1.74
N GLY A 144 -6.78 -12.84 1.33
CA GLY A 144 -6.75 -11.56 2.03
C GLY A 144 -8.07 -10.78 1.96
N LEU A 145 -8.94 -11.04 0.96
CA LEU A 145 -10.25 -10.40 0.80
C LEU A 145 -11.40 -11.27 1.28
N THR A 146 -11.31 -12.58 1.11
CA THR A 146 -12.40 -13.54 1.34
C THR A 146 -12.12 -14.50 2.50
N GLY A 147 -10.90 -14.49 3.05
CA GLY A 147 -10.51 -15.32 4.20
C GLY A 147 -11.26 -14.98 5.49
N ARG A 148 -11.29 -15.91 6.45
CA ARG A 148 -11.99 -15.76 7.73
C ARG A 148 -11.52 -14.54 8.55
N THR A 149 -10.26 -14.14 8.39
CA THR A 149 -9.64 -13.00 9.08
C THR A 149 -9.79 -11.68 8.29
N SER A 150 -10.45 -11.71 7.12
CA SER A 150 -10.64 -10.51 6.30
C SER A 150 -11.70 -9.58 6.89
N ASP A 151 -11.41 -8.29 6.89
CA ASP A 151 -12.33 -7.20 7.21
C ASP A 151 -13.23 -6.81 6.01
N SER A 152 -13.09 -7.51 4.88
CA SER A 152 -13.88 -7.26 3.66
C SER A 152 -15.25 -7.93 3.70
N ILE A 153 -16.26 -7.21 3.18
CA ILE A 153 -17.61 -7.76 2.96
C ILE A 153 -17.60 -8.98 1.99
N TRP A 154 -16.59 -9.12 1.14
CA TRP A 154 -16.40 -10.23 0.21
C TRP A 154 -16.13 -11.59 0.88
N ARG A 155 -15.77 -11.60 2.17
CA ARG A 155 -15.63 -12.86 2.94
C ARG A 155 -16.88 -13.74 2.89
N PHE A 156 -18.06 -13.12 2.72
CA PHE A 156 -19.34 -13.85 2.63
C PHE A 156 -19.72 -14.23 1.20
N ALA A 157 -19.04 -13.70 0.21
CA ALA A 157 -19.37 -13.86 -1.22
C ALA A 157 -18.16 -14.31 -2.07
N ALA A 158 -17.26 -15.12 -1.52
CA ALA A 158 -16.00 -15.53 -2.15
C ALA A 158 -16.17 -16.11 -3.56
N ARG A 159 -17.19 -16.98 -3.78
CA ARG A 159 -17.47 -17.57 -5.10
C ARG A 159 -17.92 -16.51 -6.12
N ALA A 160 -18.73 -15.57 -5.69
CA ALA A 160 -19.19 -14.47 -6.56
C ALA A 160 -18.02 -13.54 -6.89
N HIS A 161 -17.19 -13.20 -5.89
CA HIS A 161 -15.98 -12.41 -6.08
C HIS A 161 -15.06 -13.05 -7.14
N ARG A 162 -14.72 -14.35 -7.00
CA ARG A 162 -13.88 -15.07 -7.98
C ARG A 162 -14.42 -15.02 -9.40
N ARG A 163 -15.72 -15.24 -9.56
CA ARG A 163 -16.37 -15.19 -10.90
C ARG A 163 -16.29 -13.78 -11.51
N LEU A 164 -16.58 -12.77 -10.73
CA LEU A 164 -16.53 -11.37 -11.17
C LEU A 164 -15.10 -10.92 -11.46
N GLU A 165 -14.14 -11.27 -10.61
CA GLU A 165 -12.74 -10.97 -10.86
C GLU A 165 -12.21 -11.68 -12.11
N SER A 166 -12.52 -12.97 -12.29
CA SER A 166 -12.15 -13.70 -13.51
C SER A 166 -12.78 -13.06 -14.77
N PHE A 167 -13.98 -12.54 -14.67
CA PHE A 167 -14.63 -11.81 -15.77
C PHE A 167 -13.88 -10.52 -16.11
N VAL A 168 -13.51 -9.73 -15.09
CA VAL A 168 -12.76 -8.48 -15.26
C VAL A 168 -11.37 -8.77 -15.83
N VAL A 169 -10.63 -9.70 -15.24
CA VAL A 169 -9.27 -10.09 -15.63
C VAL A 169 -9.20 -10.53 -17.09
N ARG A 170 -10.11 -11.40 -17.55
CA ARG A 170 -10.13 -11.88 -18.95
C ARG A 170 -10.36 -10.77 -19.97
N ARG A 171 -10.97 -9.66 -19.57
CA ARG A 171 -11.32 -8.54 -20.45
C ARG A 171 -10.46 -7.31 -20.24
N ALA A 172 -9.56 -7.33 -19.26
CA ALA A 172 -8.61 -6.25 -19.05
C ALA A 172 -7.56 -6.21 -20.17
N LYS A 173 -7.19 -5.01 -20.62
CA LYS A 173 -6.10 -4.79 -21.57
C LYS A 173 -4.77 -5.22 -20.94
N SER A 174 -4.54 -4.84 -19.70
CA SER A 174 -3.38 -5.21 -18.89
C SER A 174 -3.79 -5.53 -17.45
N VAL A 175 -3.05 -6.42 -16.81
CA VAL A 175 -3.26 -6.78 -15.40
C VAL A 175 -1.90 -6.76 -14.69
N VAL A 176 -1.79 -5.96 -13.64
CA VAL A 176 -0.62 -5.93 -12.76
C VAL A 176 -0.99 -6.57 -11.42
N VAL A 177 -0.24 -7.58 -11.00
CA VAL A 177 -0.49 -8.34 -9.77
C VAL A 177 0.67 -8.16 -8.81
N PHE A 178 0.39 -7.66 -7.61
CA PHE A 178 1.40 -7.43 -6.56
C PHE A 178 1.59 -8.65 -5.63
N ASN A 179 1.38 -9.86 -6.15
CA ASN A 179 1.69 -11.12 -5.48
C ASN A 179 2.14 -12.12 -6.55
N GLU A 180 3.31 -12.69 -6.39
CA GLU A 180 3.90 -13.56 -7.42
C GLU A 180 3.11 -14.87 -7.59
N ALA A 181 2.77 -15.53 -6.49
CA ALA A 181 2.01 -16.78 -6.54
C ALA A 181 0.64 -16.56 -7.20
N TYR A 182 -0.06 -15.49 -6.81
CA TYR A 182 -1.35 -15.14 -7.40
C TYR A 182 -1.22 -14.73 -8.87
N SER A 183 -0.13 -14.09 -9.27
CA SER A 183 0.11 -13.73 -10.68
C SER A 183 0.15 -14.95 -11.60
N LYS A 184 0.68 -16.09 -11.13
CA LYS A 184 0.71 -17.36 -11.87
C LYS A 184 -0.70 -17.88 -12.15
N PHE A 185 -1.62 -17.72 -11.19
CA PHE A 185 -3.04 -18.05 -11.38
C PHE A 185 -3.71 -17.07 -12.36
N ILE A 186 -3.50 -15.77 -12.19
CA ILE A 186 -4.10 -14.72 -13.05
C ILE A 186 -3.62 -14.84 -14.50
N ARG A 187 -2.38 -15.23 -14.76
CA ARG A 187 -1.86 -15.48 -16.12
C ARG A 187 -2.62 -16.58 -16.88
N LYS A 188 -3.20 -17.55 -16.18
CA LYS A 188 -4.07 -18.55 -16.81
C LYS A 188 -5.38 -17.95 -17.35
N LEU A 189 -5.82 -16.82 -16.79
CA LEU A 189 -7.02 -16.10 -17.20
C LEU A 189 -6.71 -14.99 -18.22
N ASN A 190 -5.57 -14.34 -18.08
CA ASN A 190 -5.07 -13.28 -18.96
C ASN A 190 -3.55 -13.41 -19.11
N PRO A 191 -3.05 -13.92 -20.26
CA PRO A 191 -1.62 -14.11 -20.50
C PRO A 191 -0.79 -12.81 -20.44
N LYS A 192 -1.41 -11.64 -20.62
CA LYS A 192 -0.79 -10.31 -20.48
C LYS A 192 -0.61 -9.86 -19.03
N ALA A 193 -1.06 -10.66 -18.07
CA ALA A 193 -0.87 -10.34 -16.65
C ALA A 193 0.60 -10.45 -16.26
N ILE A 194 1.10 -9.45 -15.56
CA ILE A 194 2.46 -9.41 -15.03
C ILE A 194 2.47 -9.40 -13.51
N PHE A 195 3.52 -9.94 -12.94
CA PHE A 195 3.89 -9.69 -11.55
C PHE A 195 4.71 -8.41 -11.45
N SER A 196 4.39 -7.57 -10.49
CA SER A 196 5.22 -6.46 -10.04
C SER A 196 5.36 -6.51 -8.52
N PRO A 197 6.57 -6.47 -7.95
CA PRO A 197 6.72 -6.18 -6.54
C PRO A 197 6.21 -4.78 -6.23
N THR A 198 5.95 -4.49 -4.95
CA THR A 198 5.77 -3.11 -4.47
C THR A 198 7.15 -2.43 -4.38
N TRP A 199 7.15 -1.13 -4.20
CA TRP A 199 8.37 -0.32 -4.20
C TRP A 199 8.46 0.58 -2.97
N PHE A 200 9.67 1.02 -2.67
CA PHE A 200 9.91 2.16 -1.79
C PHE A 200 10.12 3.46 -2.59
N ASP A 201 9.85 4.58 -1.94
CA ASP A 201 10.06 5.91 -2.51
C ASP A 201 11.44 6.44 -2.08
N PRO A 202 12.43 6.56 -3.00
CA PRO A 202 13.78 7.00 -2.64
C PRO A 202 13.86 8.48 -2.24
N LEU A 203 12.82 9.27 -2.47
CA LEU A 203 12.74 10.65 -1.95
C LEU A 203 12.30 10.70 -0.49
N LEU A 204 11.57 9.69 -0.02
CA LEU A 204 11.17 9.54 1.38
C LEU A 204 12.20 8.74 2.18
N ILE A 205 12.63 7.61 1.62
CA ILE A 205 13.60 6.71 2.27
C ILE A 205 15.03 7.13 1.86
N LYS A 206 15.59 8.04 2.63
CA LYS A 206 16.94 8.54 2.38
C LYS A 206 18.00 7.68 3.07
N ARG A 207 19.20 7.68 2.48
CA ARG A 207 20.40 7.06 3.06
C ARG A 207 21.03 7.99 4.10
N GLU A 208 20.32 8.34 5.16
CA GLU A 208 20.84 9.20 6.21
C GLU A 208 21.43 8.36 7.35
N SER A 209 22.60 8.79 7.85
CA SER A 209 23.22 8.29 9.08
C SER A 209 22.63 9.04 10.28
N ALA A 210 21.33 8.91 10.52
CA ALA A 210 20.76 9.45 11.75
C ALA A 210 21.33 8.70 12.98
N SER A 211 21.53 9.40 14.08
CA SER A 211 21.78 8.74 15.37
C SER A 211 20.62 7.80 15.66
N ARG A 212 20.91 6.50 15.79
CA ARG A 212 19.91 5.44 15.92
C ARG A 212 19.90 4.90 17.33
N ASP A 213 18.71 4.65 17.82
CA ASP A 213 18.54 3.92 19.04
C ASP A 213 18.73 2.41 18.76
N LYS A 214 19.78 1.81 19.35
CA LYS A 214 20.13 0.40 19.15
C LYS A 214 19.08 -0.58 19.66
N PHE A 215 18.17 -0.11 20.50
CA PHE A 215 17.17 -0.93 21.19
C PHE A 215 15.73 -0.53 20.84
N LYS A 216 15.52 0.08 19.68
CA LYS A 216 14.20 0.50 19.23
C LYS A 216 13.62 -0.45 18.18
N ILE A 217 12.50 -1.04 18.50
CA ILE A 217 11.68 -1.86 17.59
C ILE A 217 10.63 -0.95 16.95
N LEU A 218 10.43 -1.10 15.66
CA LEU A 218 9.36 -0.44 14.92
C LEU A 218 8.37 -1.49 14.39
N TRP A 219 7.09 -1.26 14.65
CA TRP A 219 5.98 -1.95 14.02
C TRP A 219 5.13 -0.92 13.25
N VAL A 220 4.80 -1.19 11.98
CA VAL A 220 3.96 -0.30 11.16
C VAL A 220 2.86 -1.10 10.49
N GLY A 221 1.61 -0.74 10.74
CA GLY A 221 0.49 -1.44 10.14
C GLY A 221 -0.88 -0.91 10.53
N ARG A 222 -1.92 -1.47 9.92
CA ARG A 222 -3.28 -1.26 10.41
C ARG A 222 -3.46 -2.07 11.69
N PHE A 223 -4.11 -1.48 12.69
CA PHE A 223 -4.49 -2.20 13.93
C PHE A 223 -5.73 -3.04 13.66
N GLU A 224 -5.54 -4.10 12.86
CA GLU A 224 -6.57 -5.05 12.42
C GLU A 224 -6.09 -6.50 12.63
N ILE A 225 -7.04 -7.42 12.76
CA ILE A 225 -6.73 -8.84 12.99
C ILE A 225 -5.66 -9.40 12.04
N PRO A 226 -5.70 -9.13 10.73
CA PRO A 226 -4.71 -9.73 9.82
C PRO A 226 -3.27 -9.22 10.01
N LYS A 227 -3.08 -8.07 10.66
CA LYS A 227 -1.75 -7.50 10.96
C LYS A 227 -1.24 -7.90 12.34
N ASP A 228 -2.13 -8.36 13.21
CA ASP A 228 -1.90 -8.85 14.55
C ASP A 228 -0.97 -7.94 15.40
N PRO A 229 -1.44 -6.74 15.74
CA PRO A 229 -0.69 -5.83 16.60
C PRO A 229 -0.55 -6.36 18.04
N VAL A 230 -1.44 -7.27 18.47
CA VAL A 230 -1.39 -7.89 19.81
C VAL A 230 -0.14 -8.75 19.94
N LEU A 231 0.14 -9.60 18.93
CA LEU A 231 1.36 -10.41 18.92
C LEU A 231 2.64 -9.55 19.01
N ALA A 232 2.64 -8.33 18.46
CA ALA A 232 3.78 -7.43 18.61
C ALA A 232 3.97 -6.99 20.07
N VAL A 233 2.88 -6.68 20.80
CA VAL A 233 2.91 -6.33 22.22
C VAL A 233 3.36 -7.52 23.08
N GLU A 234 2.81 -8.70 22.83
CA GLU A 234 3.20 -9.94 23.52
C GLU A 234 4.70 -10.26 23.30
N THR A 235 5.17 -10.13 22.06
CA THR A 235 6.58 -10.31 21.70
C THR A 235 7.47 -9.32 22.45
N PHE A 236 7.07 -8.07 22.52
CA PHE A 236 7.83 -7.05 23.26
C PHE A 236 7.85 -7.32 24.76
N ASN A 237 6.71 -7.69 25.36
CA ASN A 237 6.67 -8.08 26.76
C ASN A 237 7.60 -9.25 27.06
N ARG A 238 7.60 -10.26 26.18
CA ARG A 238 8.51 -11.39 26.30
C ARG A 238 9.98 -10.99 26.19
N LEU A 239 10.31 -10.10 25.26
CA LEU A 239 11.67 -9.58 25.10
C LEU A 239 12.17 -8.89 26.37
N VAL A 240 11.35 -8.03 26.98
CA VAL A 240 11.69 -7.35 28.24
C VAL A 240 11.87 -8.35 29.39
N GLN A 241 11.09 -9.44 29.43
CA GLN A 241 11.28 -10.52 30.44
C GLN A 241 12.59 -11.29 30.23
N MET A 242 12.99 -11.50 28.97
CA MET A 242 14.24 -12.23 28.64
C MET A 242 15.50 -11.38 28.88
N ASP A 243 15.40 -10.08 28.70
CA ASP A 243 16.49 -9.12 28.83
C ASP A 243 16.05 -7.86 29.59
N PRO A 244 15.81 -7.96 30.92
CA PRO A 244 15.28 -6.84 31.71
C PRO A 244 16.24 -5.64 31.80
N GLY A 245 17.54 -5.89 31.63
CA GLY A 245 18.59 -4.87 31.73
C GLY A 245 18.73 -3.98 30.49
N SER A 246 18.25 -4.41 29.35
CA SER A 246 18.34 -3.65 28.10
C SER A 246 17.22 -2.62 27.95
N PRO A 247 17.52 -1.44 27.37
CA PRO A 247 16.56 -0.34 27.23
C PRO A 247 15.65 -0.51 25.99
N TRP A 248 15.18 -1.73 25.70
CA TRP A 248 14.30 -1.97 24.57
C TRP A 248 13.05 -1.09 24.62
N SER A 249 12.64 -0.57 23.47
CA SER A 249 11.38 0.16 23.27
C SER A 249 10.67 -0.31 22.00
N LEU A 250 9.35 -0.16 21.99
CA LEU A 250 8.51 -0.51 20.83
C LEU A 250 7.69 0.71 20.39
N ASP A 251 7.90 1.15 19.16
CA ASP A 251 7.06 2.13 18.50
C ASP A 251 6.07 1.42 17.56
N MET A 252 4.78 1.68 17.75
CA MET A 252 3.71 1.14 16.91
C MET A 252 3.01 2.27 16.16
N VAL A 253 3.12 2.25 14.83
CA VAL A 253 2.57 3.26 13.94
C VAL A 253 1.38 2.71 13.18
N GLY A 254 0.26 3.44 13.24
CA GLY A 254 -0.96 3.13 12.51
C GLY A 254 -2.22 3.32 13.30
N SER A 255 -3.34 2.89 12.73
CA SER A 255 -4.66 2.94 13.36
C SER A 255 -5.52 1.78 12.84
N GLY A 256 -6.64 1.51 13.50
CA GLY A 256 -7.56 0.46 13.10
C GLY A 256 -8.51 0.08 14.22
N THR A 257 -9.36 -0.91 13.97
CA THR A 257 -10.43 -1.31 14.89
C THR A 257 -9.90 -1.91 16.19
N LEU A 258 -8.70 -2.48 16.20
CA LEU A 258 -8.06 -3.06 17.38
C LEU A 258 -7.24 -2.05 18.21
N LEU A 259 -7.18 -0.76 17.85
CA LEU A 259 -6.32 0.20 18.56
C LEU A 259 -6.62 0.29 20.05
N GLU A 260 -7.90 0.36 20.43
CA GLU A 260 -8.32 0.41 21.84
C GLU A 260 -8.06 -0.92 22.57
N HIS A 261 -8.24 -2.05 21.88
CA HIS A 261 -7.87 -3.36 22.42
C HIS A 261 -6.38 -3.43 22.73
N VAL A 262 -5.53 -3.04 21.77
CA VAL A 262 -4.07 -3.00 21.96
C VAL A 262 -3.66 -2.04 23.08
N ARG A 263 -4.35 -0.89 23.22
CA ARG A 263 -4.13 0.03 24.34
C ARG A 263 -4.40 -0.63 25.70
N ASN A 264 -5.49 -1.39 25.78
CA ASN A 264 -5.83 -2.13 27.00
C ASN A 264 -4.82 -3.23 27.31
N GLU A 265 -4.34 -3.96 26.28
CA GLU A 265 -3.26 -4.95 26.42
C GLU A 265 -1.99 -4.29 26.97
N VAL A 266 -1.55 -3.17 26.40
CA VAL A 266 -0.39 -2.42 26.88
C VAL A 266 -0.59 -1.97 28.33
N ASN A 267 -1.74 -1.45 28.71
CA ASN A 267 -2.04 -0.98 30.06
C ASN A 267 -2.10 -2.12 31.10
N SER A 268 -2.31 -3.37 30.66
CA SER A 268 -2.31 -4.54 31.51
C SER A 268 -0.91 -5.08 31.84
N LEU A 269 0.12 -4.61 31.12
CA LEU A 269 1.50 -5.01 31.33
C LEU A 269 2.08 -4.35 32.60
N PRO A 270 3.17 -4.91 33.14
CA PRO A 270 3.94 -4.25 34.21
C PRO A 270 4.32 -2.83 33.79
N PRO A 271 4.24 -1.82 34.71
CA PRO A 271 4.47 -0.39 34.36
C PRO A 271 5.79 -0.17 33.62
N HIS A 272 6.89 -0.80 34.07
CA HIS A 272 8.20 -0.69 33.46
C HIS A 272 8.26 -1.23 32.01
N THR A 273 7.35 -2.10 31.61
CA THR A 273 7.21 -2.58 30.23
C THR A 273 6.27 -1.67 29.44
N ALA A 274 5.13 -1.32 30.00
CA ALA A 274 4.10 -0.48 29.34
C ALA A 274 4.67 0.88 28.93
N GLU A 275 5.47 1.54 29.78
CA GLU A 275 6.10 2.84 29.51
C GLU A 275 7.06 2.84 28.32
N ARG A 276 7.54 1.66 27.91
CA ARG A 276 8.44 1.48 26.76
C ARG A 276 7.72 1.22 25.45
N ILE A 277 6.37 1.12 25.46
CA ILE A 277 5.54 0.94 24.27
C ILE A 277 4.85 2.25 23.91
N ARG A 278 5.05 2.74 22.69
CA ARG A 278 4.41 3.97 22.22
C ARG A 278 3.46 3.66 21.06
N LEU A 279 2.19 3.98 21.26
CA LEU A 279 1.15 3.90 20.23
C LEU A 279 1.07 5.28 19.56
N LEU A 280 1.77 5.44 18.43
CA LEU A 280 1.94 6.75 17.78
C LEU A 280 0.74 7.17 16.94
N GLY A 281 -0.24 6.27 16.76
CA GLY A 281 -1.36 6.54 15.89
C GLY A 281 -0.92 6.63 14.42
N ARG A 282 -1.77 7.25 13.62
CA ARG A 282 -1.49 7.45 12.20
C ARG A 282 -0.64 8.69 11.99
N VAL A 283 0.50 8.54 11.35
CA VAL A 283 1.43 9.62 11.02
C VAL A 283 1.61 9.76 9.50
N PRO A 284 2.10 10.91 9.00
CA PRO A 284 2.44 11.11 7.60
C PRO A 284 3.54 10.14 7.12
N PRO A 285 3.64 9.86 5.80
CA PRO A 285 4.68 8.99 5.24
C PRO A 285 6.11 9.42 5.58
N GLU A 286 6.36 10.72 5.68
CA GLU A 286 7.65 11.31 6.05
C GLU A 286 8.06 10.92 7.48
N ASP A 287 7.10 10.92 8.41
CA ASP A 287 7.32 10.52 9.80
C ASP A 287 7.50 9.01 9.93
N VAL A 288 6.81 8.21 9.09
CA VAL A 288 7.06 6.76 8.99
C VAL A 288 8.51 6.51 8.55
N ALA A 289 8.97 7.22 7.51
CA ALA A 289 10.35 7.12 7.04
C ALA A 289 11.36 7.54 8.12
N ALA A 290 11.07 8.62 8.86
CA ALA A 290 11.90 9.06 9.98
C ALA A 290 11.95 8.03 11.12
N ALA A 291 10.80 7.42 11.46
CA ALA A 291 10.75 6.34 12.45
C ALA A 291 11.57 5.12 12.00
N MET A 292 11.51 4.74 10.73
CA MET A 292 12.35 3.69 10.15
C MET A 292 13.84 4.04 10.26
N ALA A 293 14.23 5.28 9.95
CA ALA A 293 15.62 5.71 10.03
C ALA A 293 16.17 5.67 11.47
N GLN A 294 15.35 5.94 12.47
CA GLN A 294 15.72 5.99 13.89
C GLN A 294 15.68 4.64 14.60
N SER A 295 15.04 3.65 14.03
CA SER A 295 14.86 2.32 14.65
C SER A 295 16.01 1.37 14.35
N SER A 296 16.13 0.29 15.13
CA SER A 296 17.17 -0.73 14.97
C SER A 296 16.65 -1.98 14.28
N VAL A 297 15.39 -2.34 14.46
CA VAL A 297 14.77 -3.54 13.86
C VAL A 297 13.30 -3.27 13.53
N PHE A 298 12.83 -3.87 12.44
CA PHE A 298 11.43 -3.88 12.05
C PHE A 298 10.77 -5.19 12.43
N LEU A 299 9.60 -5.13 13.08
CA LEU A 299 8.81 -6.30 13.43
C LEU A 299 7.52 -6.32 12.60
N MET A 300 7.28 -7.44 11.89
CA MET A 300 6.05 -7.65 11.12
C MET A 300 5.35 -8.94 11.57
N THR A 301 4.16 -8.79 12.14
CA THR A 301 3.37 -9.87 12.76
C THR A 301 2.17 -10.32 11.92
N SER A 302 2.11 -9.95 10.64
CA SER A 302 0.98 -10.27 9.76
C SER A 302 0.68 -11.78 9.68
N HIS A 303 -0.59 -12.12 9.52
CA HIS A 303 -1.01 -13.50 9.29
C HIS A 303 -0.54 -14.00 7.91
N GLN A 304 -0.27 -15.30 7.84
CA GLN A 304 0.07 -15.97 6.58
C GLN A 304 -1.01 -15.71 5.51
N GLY A 305 -0.56 -15.41 4.29
CA GLY A 305 -1.44 -15.24 3.14
C GLY A 305 -2.23 -13.93 3.10
N TYR A 306 -2.08 -13.05 4.08
CA TYR A 306 -2.73 -11.74 4.08
C TYR A 306 -2.05 -10.74 3.14
N GLU A 307 -0.73 -10.69 3.15
CA GLU A 307 0.03 -9.73 2.36
C GLU A 307 0.03 -10.09 0.86
N GLY A 308 -0.17 -9.09 0.02
CA GLY A 308 0.09 -9.23 -1.43
C GLY A 308 1.59 -9.24 -1.71
N PHE A 309 2.23 -8.10 -1.49
CA PHE A 309 3.67 -7.90 -1.39
C PHE A 309 3.87 -6.78 -0.36
N PRO A 310 4.48 -7.06 0.81
CA PRO A 310 4.40 -6.15 1.95
C PRO A 310 5.25 -4.89 1.74
N ARG A 311 4.60 -3.79 1.34
CA ARG A 311 5.26 -2.50 1.07
C ARG A 311 6.09 -2.02 2.25
N VAL A 312 5.55 -2.09 3.46
CA VAL A 312 6.24 -1.61 4.66
C VAL A 312 7.53 -2.39 4.94
N LEU A 313 7.59 -3.68 4.56
CA LEU A 313 8.81 -4.47 4.64
C LEU A 313 9.85 -3.98 3.63
N VAL A 314 9.43 -3.67 2.40
CA VAL A 314 10.33 -3.08 1.38
C VAL A 314 10.86 -1.73 1.87
N GLU A 315 10.02 -0.87 2.44
CA GLU A 315 10.38 0.45 2.95
C GLU A 315 11.35 0.34 4.16
N SER A 316 11.09 -0.58 5.10
CA SER A 316 11.96 -0.82 6.25
C SER A 316 13.34 -1.34 5.82
N MET A 317 13.39 -2.32 4.92
CA MET A 317 14.65 -2.84 4.40
C MET A 317 15.41 -1.79 3.58
N ALA A 318 14.74 -0.97 2.78
CA ALA A 318 15.34 0.16 2.07
C ALA A 318 15.93 1.20 3.01
N SER A 319 15.36 1.36 4.22
CA SER A 319 15.94 2.16 5.31
C SER A 319 17.13 1.48 6.00
N GLY A 320 17.45 0.26 5.61
CA GLY A 320 18.47 -0.60 6.22
C GLY A 320 18.03 -1.18 7.55
N LEU A 321 16.75 -1.40 7.82
CA LEU A 321 16.27 -2.09 9.02
C LEU A 321 16.27 -3.59 8.79
N PRO A 322 17.06 -4.37 9.55
CA PRO A 322 16.85 -5.80 9.66
C PRO A 322 15.41 -6.08 10.09
N SER A 323 14.80 -7.13 9.52
CA SER A 323 13.38 -7.35 9.72
C SER A 323 13.12 -8.72 10.33
N VAL A 324 12.31 -8.76 11.40
CA VAL A 324 11.78 -10.01 11.96
C VAL A 324 10.33 -10.13 11.51
N VAL A 325 10.01 -11.20 10.79
CA VAL A 325 8.71 -11.40 10.17
C VAL A 325 8.11 -12.75 10.55
N THR A 326 6.80 -12.81 10.70
CA THR A 326 6.11 -14.09 10.93
C THR A 326 6.09 -14.93 9.65
N ALA A 327 6.15 -16.26 9.79
CA ALA A 327 6.12 -17.19 8.68
C ALA A 327 4.92 -16.96 7.76
N GLY A 328 5.18 -16.89 6.46
CA GLY A 328 4.18 -16.66 5.42
C GLY A 328 3.66 -15.20 5.30
N SER A 329 4.23 -14.25 6.06
CA SER A 329 3.93 -12.82 5.91
C SER A 329 4.83 -12.13 4.89
N ASP A 330 6.08 -12.58 4.74
CA ASP A 330 6.99 -12.17 3.66
C ASP A 330 6.68 -12.95 2.37
N THR A 331 5.72 -12.46 1.62
CA THR A 331 5.27 -13.08 0.36
C THR A 331 6.23 -12.82 -0.81
N GLY A 332 7.21 -11.95 -0.63
CA GLY A 332 8.21 -11.58 -1.62
C GLY A 332 9.53 -12.35 -1.46
N GLY A 333 9.70 -13.11 -0.37
CA GLY A 333 10.97 -13.77 -0.05
C GLY A 333 12.12 -12.76 0.06
N LEU A 334 11.86 -11.65 0.76
CA LEU A 334 12.82 -10.55 0.90
C LEU A 334 13.78 -10.75 2.07
N VAL A 335 13.35 -11.53 3.07
CA VAL A 335 14.09 -11.78 4.29
C VAL A 335 14.96 -13.01 4.12
N ASP A 336 16.27 -12.80 4.00
CA ASP A 336 17.29 -13.85 4.02
C ASP A 336 17.72 -14.08 5.47
N GLU A 337 17.52 -15.32 5.96
CA GLU A 337 17.75 -15.72 7.35
C GLU A 337 19.18 -15.43 7.80
N GLY A 338 19.35 -14.62 8.84
CA GLY A 338 20.65 -14.22 9.39
C GLY A 338 21.46 -13.23 8.54
N ILE A 339 20.92 -12.75 7.42
CA ILE A 339 21.56 -11.75 6.53
C ILE A 339 20.79 -10.44 6.53
N THR A 340 19.51 -10.48 6.16
CA THR A 340 18.67 -9.29 6.12
C THR A 340 17.62 -9.26 7.22
N GLY A 341 17.46 -10.36 7.96
CA GLY A 341 16.50 -10.51 9.03
C GLY A 341 16.27 -11.96 9.40
N PHE A 342 15.09 -12.24 9.95
CA PHE A 342 14.67 -13.55 10.38
C PHE A 342 13.19 -13.79 10.09
N VAL A 343 12.89 -15.03 9.66
CA VAL A 343 11.50 -15.53 9.60
C VAL A 343 11.25 -16.35 10.85
N SER A 344 10.13 -16.13 11.54
CA SER A 344 9.81 -16.79 12.81
C SER A 344 8.41 -17.40 12.79
N SER A 345 8.19 -18.41 13.63
CA SER A 345 6.82 -18.79 13.97
C SER A 345 6.10 -17.64 14.68
N ARG A 346 4.79 -17.81 14.94
CA ARG A 346 3.99 -16.78 15.65
C ARG A 346 4.11 -16.90 17.18
N ARG A 347 5.23 -17.42 17.69
CA ARG A 347 5.49 -17.55 19.13
C ARG A 347 6.26 -16.34 19.63
N PRO A 348 5.77 -15.63 20.66
CA PRO A 348 6.46 -14.46 21.23
C PRO A 348 7.91 -14.74 21.64
N ASP A 349 8.20 -15.95 22.18
CA ASP A 349 9.55 -16.33 22.58
C ASP A 349 10.54 -16.32 21.41
N GLU A 350 10.16 -16.97 20.30
CA GLU A 350 11.00 -17.08 19.11
C GLU A 350 11.18 -15.73 18.42
N LEU A 351 10.10 -14.93 18.35
CA LEU A 351 10.16 -13.57 17.80
C LEU A 351 11.11 -12.69 18.65
N ALA A 352 11.01 -12.73 19.98
CA ALA A 352 11.87 -11.98 20.90
C ALA A 352 13.36 -12.35 20.73
N GLU A 353 13.67 -13.64 20.65
CA GLU A 353 15.04 -14.12 20.41
C GLU A 353 15.58 -13.61 19.07
N LYS A 354 14.77 -13.63 18.00
CA LYS A 354 15.18 -13.14 16.69
C LYS A 354 15.34 -11.64 16.63
N LEU A 355 14.56 -10.87 17.40
CA LEU A 355 14.74 -9.42 17.55
C LEU A 355 16.12 -9.09 18.13
N THR A 356 16.56 -9.80 19.18
CA THR A 356 17.90 -9.56 19.77
C THR A 356 19.04 -9.87 18.80
N LYS A 357 18.90 -10.94 18.00
CA LYS A 357 19.89 -11.33 16.99
C LYS A 357 19.96 -10.32 15.84
N SER A 358 18.84 -9.69 15.49
CA SER A 358 18.73 -8.83 14.31
C SER A 358 19.56 -7.54 14.42
N VAL A 359 19.81 -7.03 15.62
CA VAL A 359 20.52 -5.74 15.79
C VAL A 359 21.98 -5.78 15.36
N SER A 360 22.57 -6.96 15.23
CA SER A 360 23.95 -7.17 14.79
C SER A 360 24.09 -7.31 13.27
N LEU A 361 22.98 -7.38 12.52
CA LEU A 361 23.03 -7.56 11.08
C LEU A 361 23.51 -6.31 10.36
N ASP A 362 24.19 -6.52 9.23
CA ASP A 362 24.71 -5.44 8.39
C ASP A 362 23.59 -4.72 7.66
N ARG A 363 23.38 -3.47 8.03
CA ARG A 363 22.29 -2.63 7.50
C ARG A 363 22.49 -2.22 6.05
N ASP A 364 23.72 -2.14 5.58
CA ASP A 364 23.98 -1.86 4.17
C ASP A 364 23.68 -3.09 3.31
N GLN A 365 23.93 -4.31 3.80
CA GLN A 365 23.46 -5.53 3.16
C GLN A 365 21.93 -5.56 3.09
N VAL A 366 21.23 -5.23 4.18
CA VAL A 366 19.77 -5.15 4.21
C VAL A 366 19.25 -4.16 3.16
N ARG A 367 19.80 -2.95 3.12
CA ARG A 367 19.42 -1.91 2.15
C ARG A 367 19.68 -2.35 0.72
N ASN A 368 20.87 -2.90 0.45
CA ASN A 368 21.29 -3.29 -0.88
C ASN A 368 20.44 -4.42 -1.47
N SER A 369 19.88 -5.31 -0.63
CA SER A 369 19.03 -6.42 -1.07
C SER A 369 17.76 -5.96 -1.80
N VAL A 370 17.27 -4.76 -1.49
CA VAL A 370 16.01 -4.22 -2.03
C VAL A 370 16.18 -3.02 -2.97
N THR A 371 17.40 -2.60 -3.30
CA THR A 371 17.64 -1.43 -4.18
C THR A 371 16.96 -1.52 -5.53
N ARG A 372 16.77 -2.75 -6.06
CA ARG A 372 16.04 -3.01 -7.31
C ARG A 372 14.54 -2.69 -7.22
N LEU A 373 14.02 -2.44 -6.02
CA LEU A 373 12.60 -2.18 -5.75
C LEU A 373 12.32 -0.68 -5.59
N ASP A 374 13.13 0.19 -6.19
CA ASP A 374 12.87 1.63 -6.18
C ASP A 374 11.67 2.01 -7.08
N ALA A 375 10.94 3.04 -6.66
CA ALA A 375 9.74 3.50 -7.36
C ALA A 375 10.01 3.96 -8.80
N PRO A 376 11.07 4.75 -9.12
CA PRO A 376 11.33 5.18 -10.49
C PRO A 376 11.38 4.02 -11.48
N ARG A 377 12.15 2.98 -11.17
CA ARG A 377 12.31 1.79 -12.04
C ARG A 377 11.02 1.00 -12.20
N LEU A 378 10.34 0.71 -11.08
CA LEU A 378 9.16 -0.16 -11.12
C LEU A 378 7.94 0.56 -11.69
N VAL A 379 7.76 1.84 -11.44
CA VAL A 379 6.68 2.63 -12.03
C VAL A 379 6.83 2.71 -13.54
N THR A 380 8.01 3.04 -14.06
CA THR A 380 8.28 3.03 -15.51
C THR A 380 7.93 1.68 -16.11
N ARG A 381 8.46 0.59 -15.53
CA ARG A 381 8.18 -0.77 -16.02
C ARG A 381 6.70 -1.11 -16.11
N ILE A 382 5.88 -0.78 -15.10
CA ILE A 382 4.45 -1.13 -15.11
C ILE A 382 3.61 -0.24 -16.02
N LEU A 383 4.09 0.97 -16.33
CA LEU A 383 3.40 1.90 -17.23
C LEU A 383 3.74 1.66 -18.70
N ASP A 384 4.97 1.26 -19.02
CA ASP A 384 5.44 0.95 -20.39
C ASP A 384 4.71 -0.22 -21.04
N LEU A 385 4.17 -1.14 -20.23
CA LEU A 385 3.39 -2.27 -20.73
C LEU A 385 2.16 -1.88 -21.55
N ASP A 386 1.60 -0.72 -21.31
CA ASP A 386 0.45 -0.22 -22.06
C ASP A 386 0.87 0.56 -23.33
N HIS A 387 2.16 0.95 -23.44
CA HIS A 387 2.71 1.71 -24.57
C HIS A 387 3.33 0.84 -25.66
N THR A 388 3.86 -0.33 -25.33
CA THR A 388 4.57 -1.19 -26.29
C THR A 388 3.67 -1.70 -27.44
N GLU A 389 2.35 -1.71 -27.28
CA GLU A 389 1.41 -2.06 -28.36
C GLU A 389 1.04 -0.87 -29.27
N LEU A 390 1.29 0.39 -28.87
CA LEU A 390 0.96 1.56 -29.70
C LEU A 390 1.99 1.81 -30.79
N THR A 391 3.25 1.40 -30.60
CA THR A 391 4.32 1.54 -31.59
C THR A 391 4.31 0.41 -32.64
N ALA A 392 3.67 -0.73 -32.35
CA ALA A 392 3.57 -1.84 -33.29
C ALA A 392 2.44 -1.68 -34.33
N VAL A 393 1.49 -0.75 -34.14
CA VAL A 393 0.35 -0.53 -35.06
C VAL A 393 0.57 0.69 -35.98
N GLY A 394 1.63 1.47 -35.77
CA GLY A 394 1.96 2.68 -36.56
C GLY A 394 3.00 2.46 -37.66
N GLY A 395 3.39 1.22 -37.93
CA GLY A 395 4.41 0.84 -38.92
C GLY A 395 3.90 -0.22 -39.90
N SER A 396 2.90 0.13 -40.68
CA SER A 396 2.59 -0.61 -41.96
C SER A 396 2.03 0.37 -42.97
#